data_5e71eddd645c67dd7aa533d625d73682
#
_entry.id   5e71eddd645c67dd7aa533d625d73682
#
_cell.length_a   1.000
_cell.length_b   1.000
_cell.length_c   1.000
_cell.angle_alpha   90.00
_cell.angle_beta   90.00
_cell.angle_gamma   90.00
#
_symmetry.space_group_name_H-M   'P 1'
#
loop_
_entity.id
_entity.type
_entity.pdbx_description
1 polymer ?
#
loop_
_entity_poly.entity_id
_entity_poly.type
_entity_poly.pdbx_seq_one_letter_code
_entity_poly.pdbx_strand_id
1 'polypeptide(L)'
;MINMYDLAKKILAETDGQICKHCLGRKLSHIVDGRDNINRGEKIFEDLEIQEPEECVICGNIFDKINDDLFKKVYDKIDFLDIEFDTFLVGSRIDKQIKTRDDELSEKFDLDVEPIKKEINRIIGREIEKTLEKEVEFEKQDIVINVDLRKEPKVRIQINPLFIEGKYNKLVRGIPQTKWPCSKCNGKGCEECNFTGKQYAESVEELLSEHILEATNGWQ
;
A
#
# COMPACT_ATOMS: atom_id res chain seq x y z
N MET A 1 1.00 -36.37 -11.97
CA MET A 1 1.40 -34.98 -12.32
C MET A 1 0.28 -34.40 -13.19
N ILE A 2 -0.35 -33.33 -12.77
CA ILE A 2 -1.36 -32.61 -13.57
C ILE A 2 -0.58 -31.97 -14.72
N ASN A 3 -0.99 -32.26 -15.96
CA ASN A 3 -0.42 -31.59 -17.13
C ASN A 3 -0.88 -30.12 -17.12
N MET A 4 0.06 -29.18 -17.28
CA MET A 4 -0.23 -27.75 -17.24
C MET A 4 -1.31 -27.35 -18.27
N TYR A 5 -1.29 -27.95 -19.46
CA TYR A 5 -2.28 -27.67 -20.48
C TYR A 5 -3.68 -28.22 -20.13
N ASP A 6 -3.75 -29.35 -19.41
CA ASP A 6 -5.03 -29.90 -18.97
C ASP A 6 -5.67 -29.02 -17.91
N LEU A 7 -4.88 -28.46 -16.98
CA LEU A 7 -5.40 -27.51 -15.99
C LEU A 7 -5.77 -26.17 -16.64
N ALA A 8 -4.93 -25.65 -17.54
CA ALA A 8 -5.25 -24.43 -18.29
C ALA A 8 -6.57 -24.57 -19.07
N LYS A 9 -6.77 -25.67 -19.78
CA LYS A 9 -8.01 -25.94 -20.52
C LYS A 9 -9.24 -26.04 -19.59
N LYS A 10 -9.10 -26.63 -18.40
CA LYS A 10 -10.19 -26.70 -17.42
C LYS A 10 -10.56 -25.32 -16.89
N ILE A 11 -9.56 -24.47 -16.58
CA ILE A 11 -9.79 -23.10 -16.14
C ILE A 11 -10.45 -22.28 -17.25
N LEU A 12 -9.97 -22.42 -18.50
CA LEU A 12 -10.57 -21.77 -19.68
C LEU A 12 -12.02 -22.19 -19.89
N ALA A 13 -12.32 -23.47 -19.78
CA ALA A 13 -13.69 -23.98 -19.89
C ALA A 13 -14.60 -23.43 -18.77
N GLU A 14 -14.08 -23.32 -17.54
CA GLU A 14 -14.81 -22.77 -16.40
C GLU A 14 -15.12 -21.28 -16.53
N THR A 15 -14.26 -20.54 -17.23
CA THR A 15 -14.40 -19.10 -17.43
C THR A 15 -14.94 -18.74 -18.83
N ASP A 16 -15.44 -19.73 -19.57
CA ASP A 16 -15.86 -19.58 -20.98
C ASP A 16 -14.80 -18.84 -21.84
N GLY A 17 -13.52 -19.05 -21.55
CA GLY A 17 -12.40 -18.35 -22.18
C GLY A 17 -12.23 -16.88 -21.74
N GLN A 18 -13.07 -16.36 -20.86
CA GLN A 18 -13.08 -14.96 -20.43
C GLN A 18 -12.12 -14.73 -19.26
N ILE A 19 -10.88 -15.17 -19.37
CA ILE A 19 -9.81 -14.97 -18.37
C ILE A 19 -8.60 -14.33 -19.01
N CYS A 20 -8.03 -13.27 -18.40
CA CYS A 20 -6.85 -12.58 -18.91
C CYS A 20 -5.54 -13.32 -18.57
N LYS A 21 -4.45 -12.94 -19.24
CA LYS A 21 -3.11 -13.49 -19.04
C LYS A 21 -2.64 -13.40 -17.58
N HIS A 22 -2.84 -12.27 -16.89
CA HIS A 22 -2.52 -12.13 -15.47
C HIS A 22 -3.21 -13.18 -14.60
N CYS A 23 -4.52 -13.33 -14.75
CA CYS A 23 -5.29 -14.26 -13.96
C CYS A 23 -4.94 -15.71 -14.27
N LEU A 24 -4.84 -16.09 -15.53
CA LEU A 24 -4.49 -17.46 -15.92
C LEU A 24 -3.07 -17.80 -15.50
N GLY A 25 -2.10 -16.91 -15.76
CA GLY A 25 -0.70 -17.14 -15.40
C GLY A 25 -0.51 -17.26 -13.88
N ARG A 26 -1.26 -16.50 -13.07
CA ARG A 26 -1.25 -16.63 -11.60
C ARG A 26 -1.77 -18.01 -11.16
N LYS A 27 -2.88 -18.47 -11.73
CA LYS A 27 -3.45 -19.79 -11.40
C LYS A 27 -2.53 -20.95 -11.78
N LEU A 28 -1.64 -20.74 -12.75
CA LEU A 28 -0.70 -21.74 -13.23
C LEU A 28 0.75 -21.53 -12.69
N SER A 29 0.93 -20.65 -11.71
CA SER A 29 2.27 -20.21 -11.24
C SER A 29 3.15 -21.34 -10.68
N HIS A 30 2.57 -22.43 -10.18
CA HIS A 30 3.33 -23.57 -9.66
C HIS A 30 3.74 -24.60 -10.70
N ILE A 31 3.19 -24.52 -11.92
CA ILE A 31 3.41 -25.52 -12.98
C ILE A 31 3.90 -24.92 -14.30
N VAL A 32 3.91 -23.60 -14.41
CA VAL A 32 4.41 -22.86 -15.58
C VAL A 32 5.57 -21.97 -15.17
N ASP A 33 6.73 -22.19 -15.78
CA ASP A 33 7.89 -21.34 -15.56
C ASP A 33 7.71 -19.99 -16.24
N GLY A 34 8.07 -18.92 -15.53
CA GLY A 34 8.01 -17.56 -16.05
C GLY A 34 8.48 -16.56 -15.00
N ARG A 35 8.99 -15.41 -15.46
CA ARG A 35 9.49 -14.34 -14.60
C ARG A 35 8.41 -13.77 -13.67
N ASP A 36 7.20 -13.66 -14.18
CA ASP A 36 6.02 -13.17 -13.48
C ASP A 36 4.74 -13.81 -14.04
N ASN A 37 3.58 -13.45 -13.46
CA ASN A 37 2.32 -14.08 -13.82
C ASN A 37 1.87 -13.72 -15.24
N ILE A 38 2.13 -12.50 -15.71
CA ILE A 38 1.77 -12.12 -17.08
C ILE A 38 2.59 -12.93 -18.11
N ASN A 39 3.88 -13.10 -17.90
CA ASN A 39 4.71 -13.92 -18.81
C ASN A 39 4.26 -15.38 -18.84
N ARG A 40 3.84 -15.95 -17.70
CA ARG A 40 3.26 -17.31 -17.65
C ARG A 40 1.97 -17.37 -18.46
N GLY A 41 1.10 -16.36 -18.30
CA GLY A 41 -0.13 -16.28 -19.06
C GLY A 41 0.13 -16.12 -20.55
N GLU A 42 1.01 -15.22 -20.96
CA GLU A 42 1.42 -15.03 -22.36
C GLU A 42 1.84 -16.34 -23.00
N LYS A 43 2.73 -17.09 -22.36
CA LYS A 43 3.19 -18.39 -22.83
C LYS A 43 2.03 -19.39 -23.06
N ILE A 44 1.07 -19.45 -22.12
CA ILE A 44 -0.07 -20.36 -22.27
C ILE A 44 -1.01 -19.89 -23.37
N PHE A 45 -1.20 -18.58 -23.51
CA PHE A 45 -2.04 -18.01 -24.60
C PHE A 45 -1.43 -18.29 -25.97
N GLU A 46 -0.12 -18.16 -26.10
CA GLU A 46 0.63 -18.52 -27.32
C GLU A 46 0.56 -20.02 -27.61
N ASP A 47 0.88 -20.87 -26.63
CA ASP A 47 0.91 -22.33 -26.79
C ASP A 47 -0.46 -22.94 -27.12
N LEU A 48 -1.56 -22.33 -26.66
CA LEU A 48 -2.93 -22.78 -26.91
C LEU A 48 -3.65 -21.96 -27.99
N GLU A 49 -2.95 -21.01 -28.63
CA GLU A 49 -3.50 -20.11 -29.67
C GLU A 49 -4.78 -19.38 -29.21
N ILE A 50 -4.78 -18.86 -27.94
CA ILE A 50 -5.93 -18.19 -27.34
C ILE A 50 -5.82 -16.69 -27.58
N GLN A 51 -6.96 -16.06 -27.84
CA GLN A 51 -7.08 -14.60 -27.88
C GLN A 51 -7.45 -14.07 -26.49
N GLU A 52 -6.87 -12.93 -26.12
CA GLU A 52 -7.21 -12.27 -24.86
C GLU A 52 -8.64 -11.72 -24.92
N PRO A 53 -9.47 -11.97 -23.90
CA PRO A 53 -10.84 -11.50 -23.90
C PRO A 53 -10.90 -9.97 -23.73
N GLU A 54 -11.98 -9.34 -24.19
CA GLU A 54 -12.24 -7.92 -23.96
C GLU A 54 -12.39 -7.60 -22.47
N GLU A 55 -13.01 -8.50 -21.71
CA GLU A 55 -13.18 -8.37 -20.27
C GLU A 55 -12.89 -9.69 -19.55
N CYS A 56 -12.09 -9.63 -18.50
CA CYS A 56 -11.77 -10.78 -17.66
C CYS A 56 -12.85 -10.98 -16.59
N VAL A 57 -13.54 -12.12 -16.60
CA VAL A 57 -14.59 -12.42 -15.60
C VAL A 57 -14.06 -12.49 -14.15
N ILE A 58 -12.76 -12.75 -13.96
CA ILE A 58 -12.16 -12.82 -12.63
C ILE A 58 -11.83 -11.42 -12.12
N CYS A 59 -11.04 -10.65 -12.86
CA CYS A 59 -10.49 -9.38 -12.37
C CYS A 59 -11.20 -8.13 -12.91
N GLY A 60 -12.09 -8.24 -13.92
CA GLY A 60 -12.73 -7.06 -14.53
C GLY A 60 -11.70 -6.06 -15.02
N ASN A 61 -10.64 -6.55 -15.65
CA ASN A 61 -9.54 -5.76 -16.23
C ASN A 61 -8.85 -4.80 -15.25
N ILE A 62 -8.78 -5.17 -13.96
CA ILE A 62 -8.20 -4.28 -12.93
C ILE A 62 -6.72 -3.97 -13.18
N PHE A 63 -6.00 -4.85 -13.87
CA PHE A 63 -4.59 -4.64 -14.19
C PHE A 63 -4.37 -3.49 -15.18
N ASP A 64 -5.35 -3.17 -16.05
CA ASP A 64 -5.28 -2.05 -16.98
C ASP A 64 -5.26 -0.68 -16.27
N LYS A 65 -5.74 -0.66 -15.01
CA LYS A 65 -5.68 0.52 -14.15
C LYS A 65 -4.30 0.76 -13.55
N ILE A 66 -3.38 -0.21 -13.66
CA ILE A 66 -2.00 -0.12 -13.19
C ILE A 66 -1.14 0.33 -14.38
N ASN A 67 -1.19 1.61 -14.68
CA ASN A 67 -0.61 2.24 -15.84
C ASN A 67 0.14 3.53 -15.47
N ASP A 68 0.72 4.20 -16.44
CA ASP A 68 1.49 5.42 -16.26
C ASP A 68 0.71 6.54 -15.55
N ASP A 69 -0.61 6.65 -15.78
CA ASP A 69 -1.45 7.64 -15.11
C ASP A 69 -1.57 7.37 -13.61
N LEU A 70 -1.65 6.10 -13.21
CA LEU A 70 -1.62 5.72 -11.80
C LEU A 70 -0.27 6.08 -11.17
N PHE A 71 0.83 5.72 -11.81
CA PHE A 71 2.17 6.01 -11.29
C PHE A 71 2.44 7.49 -11.20
N LYS A 72 2.02 8.26 -12.19
CA LYS A 72 2.05 9.72 -12.14
C LYS A 72 1.30 10.26 -10.91
N LYS A 73 0.09 9.77 -10.64
CA LYS A 73 -0.68 10.16 -9.43
C LYS A 73 0.08 9.83 -8.14
N VAL A 74 0.83 8.71 -8.09
CA VAL A 74 1.66 8.34 -6.95
C VAL A 74 2.80 9.34 -6.75
N TYR A 75 3.56 9.61 -7.81
CA TYR A 75 4.73 10.49 -7.77
C TYR A 75 4.32 11.94 -7.47
N ASP A 76 3.32 12.48 -8.17
CA ASP A 76 2.79 13.83 -7.92
C ASP A 76 2.34 13.98 -6.44
N LYS A 77 1.82 12.89 -5.84
CA LYS A 77 1.37 12.92 -4.45
C LYS A 77 2.53 12.89 -3.45
N ILE A 78 3.59 12.15 -3.74
CA ILE A 78 4.82 12.11 -2.93
C ILE A 78 5.52 13.47 -3.00
N ASP A 79 5.70 14.01 -4.20
CA ASP A 79 6.31 15.32 -4.43
C ASP A 79 5.54 16.44 -3.73
N PHE A 80 4.21 16.41 -3.79
CA PHE A 80 3.35 17.40 -3.11
C PHE A 80 3.53 17.40 -1.59
N LEU A 81 3.84 16.23 -0.99
CA LEU A 81 4.00 16.12 0.46
C LEU A 81 5.39 16.54 0.93
N ASP A 82 6.35 16.69 0.01
CA ASP A 82 7.75 17.08 0.28
C ASP A 82 8.36 16.31 1.47
N ILE A 83 8.22 14.97 1.45
CA ILE A 83 8.65 14.08 2.52
C ILE A 83 9.89 13.31 2.14
N GLU A 84 10.84 13.20 3.09
CA GLU A 84 11.95 12.26 3.00
C GLU A 84 11.53 10.90 3.55
N PHE A 85 11.84 9.84 2.83
CA PHE A 85 11.62 8.46 3.27
C PHE A 85 12.61 7.53 2.55
N ASP A 86 12.93 6.40 3.17
CA ASP A 86 13.79 5.36 2.58
C ASP A 86 13.01 4.10 2.29
N THR A 87 11.96 3.85 3.07
CA THR A 87 11.19 2.61 2.98
C THR A 87 9.70 2.86 2.80
N PHE A 88 9.05 1.97 2.05
CA PHE A 88 7.62 2.08 1.82
C PHE A 88 6.93 0.72 1.74
N LEU A 89 5.61 0.73 1.88
CA LEU A 89 4.74 -0.41 1.62
C LEU A 89 3.58 0.02 0.70
N VAL A 90 3.19 -0.87 -0.21
CA VAL A 90 2.01 -0.67 -1.05
C VAL A 90 0.82 -1.44 -0.50
N GLY A 91 -0.30 -0.75 -0.31
CA GLY A 91 -1.59 -1.33 0.00
C GLY A 91 -2.60 -1.01 -1.09
N SER A 92 -3.35 -1.99 -1.58
CA SER A 92 -4.43 -1.75 -2.55
C SER A 92 -5.82 -2.03 -1.98
N ARG A 93 -6.82 -1.32 -2.51
CA ARG A 93 -8.24 -1.62 -2.31
C ARG A 93 -8.85 -2.00 -3.63
N ILE A 94 -9.40 -3.20 -3.70
CA ILE A 94 -10.09 -3.77 -4.86
C ILE A 94 -11.53 -4.10 -4.47
N ASP A 95 -12.38 -4.30 -5.47
CA ASP A 95 -13.75 -4.74 -5.25
C ASP A 95 -13.76 -6.13 -4.58
N LYS A 96 -14.65 -6.32 -3.62
CA LYS A 96 -14.81 -7.61 -2.92
C LYS A 96 -15.17 -8.73 -3.89
N GLN A 97 -15.96 -8.43 -4.93
CA GLN A 97 -16.37 -9.43 -5.93
C GLN A 97 -15.18 -9.98 -6.71
N ILE A 98 -14.16 -9.14 -6.99
CA ILE A 98 -12.92 -9.60 -7.65
C ILE A 98 -12.21 -10.62 -6.76
N LYS A 99 -12.07 -10.29 -5.48
CA LYS A 99 -11.45 -11.22 -4.53
C LYS A 99 -12.25 -12.53 -4.43
N THR A 100 -13.57 -12.45 -4.29
CA THR A 100 -14.44 -13.63 -4.18
C THR A 100 -14.29 -14.53 -5.41
N ARG A 101 -14.39 -13.99 -6.62
CA ARG A 101 -14.23 -14.77 -7.86
C ARG A 101 -12.84 -15.39 -7.99
N ASP A 102 -11.81 -14.68 -7.55
CA ASP A 102 -10.44 -15.19 -7.56
C ASP A 102 -10.26 -16.35 -6.57
N ASP A 103 -10.79 -16.21 -5.36
CA ASP A 103 -10.74 -17.24 -4.32
C ASP A 103 -11.55 -18.49 -4.73
N GLU A 104 -12.78 -18.33 -5.22
CA GLU A 104 -13.67 -19.41 -5.71
C GLU A 104 -12.99 -20.23 -6.84
N LEU A 105 -12.34 -19.56 -7.78
CA LEU A 105 -11.62 -20.26 -8.85
C LEU A 105 -10.43 -21.05 -8.30
N SER A 106 -9.69 -20.51 -7.31
CA SER A 106 -8.59 -21.22 -6.65
C SER A 106 -9.10 -22.44 -5.89
N GLU A 107 -10.15 -22.28 -5.10
CA GLU A 107 -10.75 -23.36 -4.31
C GLU A 107 -11.30 -24.48 -5.21
N LYS A 108 -11.96 -24.12 -6.31
CA LYS A 108 -12.53 -25.10 -7.25
C LYS A 108 -11.49 -26.05 -7.83
N PHE A 109 -10.26 -25.57 -8.06
CA PHE A 109 -9.17 -26.35 -8.65
C PHE A 109 -8.10 -26.73 -7.62
N ASP A 110 -8.34 -26.51 -6.33
CA ASP A 110 -7.40 -26.79 -5.22
C ASP A 110 -6.01 -26.17 -5.48
N LEU A 111 -6.01 -24.85 -5.79
CA LEU A 111 -4.80 -24.10 -6.14
C LEU A 111 -4.31 -23.25 -4.96
N ASP A 112 -3.12 -23.56 -4.48
CA ASP A 112 -2.40 -22.69 -3.52
C ASP A 112 -1.53 -21.70 -4.29
N VAL A 113 -2.13 -20.57 -4.69
CA VAL A 113 -1.48 -19.55 -5.51
C VAL A 113 -1.55 -18.17 -4.85
N GLU A 114 -0.70 -17.25 -5.33
CA GLU A 114 -0.69 -15.87 -4.86
C GLU A 114 -2.08 -15.22 -5.03
N PRO A 115 -2.68 -14.63 -3.96
CA PRO A 115 -3.93 -13.89 -4.09
C PRO A 115 -3.77 -12.68 -5.02
N ILE A 116 -4.82 -12.35 -5.80
CA ILE A 116 -4.80 -11.23 -6.76
C ILE A 116 -4.34 -9.89 -6.15
N LYS A 117 -4.75 -9.60 -4.93
CA LYS A 117 -4.37 -8.38 -4.22
C LYS A 117 -2.86 -8.32 -3.95
N LYS A 118 -2.23 -9.47 -3.67
CA LYS A 118 -0.79 -9.55 -3.43
C LYS A 118 -0.02 -9.30 -4.73
N GLU A 119 -0.48 -9.85 -5.84
CA GLU A 119 0.09 -9.57 -7.16
C GLU A 119 0.01 -8.08 -7.51
N ILE A 120 -1.15 -7.45 -7.33
CA ILE A 120 -1.35 -6.01 -7.58
C ILE A 120 -0.35 -5.18 -6.75
N ASN A 121 -0.26 -5.43 -5.45
CA ASN A 121 0.67 -4.70 -4.57
C ASN A 121 2.12 -4.90 -5.00
N ARG A 122 2.48 -6.12 -5.41
CA ARG A 122 3.83 -6.45 -5.88
C ARG A 122 4.18 -5.76 -7.19
N ILE A 123 3.24 -5.70 -8.16
CA ILE A 123 3.47 -4.99 -9.43
C ILE A 123 3.70 -3.51 -9.18
N ILE A 124 2.81 -2.88 -8.39
CA ILE A 124 2.92 -1.45 -8.06
C ILE A 124 4.20 -1.18 -7.26
N GLY A 125 4.50 -2.02 -6.25
CA GLY A 125 5.68 -1.86 -5.41
C GLY A 125 6.97 -1.92 -6.20
N ARG A 126 7.12 -2.89 -7.12
CA ARG A 126 8.33 -3.02 -7.95
C ARG A 126 8.56 -1.84 -8.88
N GLU A 127 7.52 -1.26 -9.44
CA GLU A 127 7.67 -0.08 -10.29
C GLU A 127 8.08 1.15 -9.49
N ILE A 128 7.50 1.34 -8.28
CA ILE A 128 7.88 2.43 -7.38
C ILE A 128 9.32 2.25 -6.88
N GLU A 129 9.69 1.04 -6.44
CA GLU A 129 11.03 0.69 -5.98
C GLU A 129 12.08 1.02 -7.04
N LYS A 130 11.83 0.61 -8.29
CA LYS A 130 12.71 0.88 -9.42
C LYS A 130 12.82 2.36 -9.77
N THR A 131 11.71 3.11 -9.72
CA THR A 131 11.67 4.50 -10.16
C THR A 131 12.20 5.46 -9.10
N LEU A 132 11.88 5.21 -7.82
CA LEU A 132 12.30 6.08 -6.71
C LEU A 132 13.59 5.63 -6.03
N GLU A 133 14.12 4.45 -6.38
CA GLU A 133 15.29 3.85 -5.72
C GLU A 133 15.09 3.72 -4.20
N LYS A 134 13.86 3.37 -3.77
CA LYS A 134 13.46 3.19 -2.38
C LYS A 134 13.13 1.73 -2.11
N GLU A 135 13.29 1.26 -0.87
CA GLU A 135 13.13 -0.15 -0.50
C GLU A 135 11.70 -0.47 -0.01
N VAL A 136 11.19 -1.65 -0.37
CA VAL A 136 9.92 -2.16 0.18
C VAL A 136 10.17 -2.78 1.56
N GLU A 137 9.47 -2.26 2.59
CA GLU A 137 9.56 -2.75 3.96
C GLU A 137 8.16 -3.11 4.49
N PHE A 138 8.04 -4.27 5.17
CA PHE A 138 6.74 -4.82 5.58
C PHE A 138 6.38 -4.53 7.03
N GLU A 139 7.36 -4.25 7.90
CA GLU A 139 7.13 -4.10 9.34
C GLU A 139 7.29 -2.65 9.82
N LYS A 140 8.30 -1.94 9.33
CA LYS A 140 8.71 -0.62 9.83
C LYS A 140 8.89 0.41 8.72
N GLN A 141 8.04 0.36 7.72
CA GLN A 141 8.07 1.30 6.60
C GLN A 141 7.81 2.75 7.04
N ASP A 142 8.49 3.69 6.40
CA ASP A 142 8.31 5.12 6.65
C ASP A 142 6.95 5.61 6.14
N ILE A 143 6.54 5.12 4.96
CA ILE A 143 5.26 5.48 4.36
C ILE A 143 4.47 4.27 3.85
N VAL A 144 3.15 4.40 3.81
CA VAL A 144 2.27 3.43 3.14
C VAL A 144 1.56 4.10 1.98
N ILE A 145 1.78 3.59 0.78
CA ILE A 145 1.13 4.05 -0.45
C ILE A 145 -0.16 3.25 -0.65
N ASN A 146 -1.29 3.85 -0.34
CA ASN A 146 -2.60 3.21 -0.47
C ASN A 146 -3.23 3.57 -1.82
N VAL A 147 -3.50 2.55 -2.65
CA VAL A 147 -4.10 2.67 -3.98
C VAL A 147 -5.50 2.09 -3.98
N ASP A 148 -6.51 2.89 -4.26
CA ASP A 148 -7.90 2.43 -4.39
C ASP A 148 -8.26 2.27 -5.87
N LEU A 149 -8.42 1.01 -6.30
CA LEU A 149 -8.70 0.60 -7.68
C LEU A 149 -10.17 0.23 -7.95
N ARG A 150 -11.06 0.41 -6.96
CA ARG A 150 -12.47 0.03 -7.10
C ARG A 150 -13.21 0.81 -8.18
N LYS A 151 -12.83 2.07 -8.36
CA LYS A 151 -13.36 2.98 -9.39
C LYS A 151 -12.19 3.60 -10.14
N GLU A 152 -12.30 4.89 -10.47
CA GLU A 152 -11.15 5.70 -10.89
C GLU A 152 -10.04 5.60 -9.83
N PRO A 153 -8.80 5.28 -10.23
CA PRO A 153 -7.70 5.08 -9.29
C PRO A 153 -7.43 6.31 -8.42
N LYS A 154 -7.39 6.11 -7.10
CA LYS A 154 -7.07 7.13 -6.11
C LYS A 154 -5.89 6.71 -5.27
N VAL A 155 -4.99 7.66 -5.02
CA VAL A 155 -3.79 7.45 -4.22
C VAL A 155 -3.87 8.23 -2.93
N ARG A 156 -3.51 7.59 -1.82
CA ARG A 156 -3.33 8.20 -0.50
C ARG A 156 -2.00 7.76 0.07
N ILE A 157 -1.18 8.69 0.49
CA ILE A 157 0.03 8.41 1.24
C ILE A 157 -0.30 8.51 2.74
N GLN A 158 0.10 7.51 3.49
CA GLN A 158 0.11 7.52 4.95
C GLN A 158 1.56 7.59 5.40
N ILE A 159 1.89 8.62 6.15
CA ILE A 159 3.21 8.77 6.77
C ILE A 159 3.12 8.09 8.12
N ASN A 160 4.06 7.22 8.43
CA ASN A 160 4.14 6.58 9.73
C ASN A 160 4.84 7.50 10.73
N PRO A 161 4.40 7.53 11.99
CA PRO A 161 5.00 8.40 12.98
C PRO A 161 6.44 7.98 13.28
N LEU A 162 7.32 8.98 13.41
CA LEU A 162 8.69 8.80 13.88
C LEU A 162 8.68 8.71 15.40
N PHE A 163 9.25 7.63 15.95
CA PHE A 163 9.43 7.46 17.38
C PHE A 163 10.89 7.72 17.75
N ILE A 164 11.09 8.72 18.61
CA ILE A 164 12.43 9.10 19.09
C ILE A 164 12.52 8.79 20.59
N GLU A 165 13.52 8.02 20.97
CA GLU A 165 13.87 7.75 22.36
C GLU A 165 15.22 8.37 22.68
N GLY A 166 15.31 9.06 23.82
CA GLY A 166 16.54 9.69 24.28
C GLY A 166 16.58 9.90 25.79
N LYS A 167 17.79 10.09 26.34
CA LYS A 167 17.99 10.48 27.72
C LYS A 167 18.29 11.97 27.79
N TYR A 168 17.69 12.65 28.75
CA TYR A 168 17.94 14.07 28.99
C TYR A 168 18.19 14.38 30.46
N ASN A 169 18.89 15.46 30.75
CA ASN A 169 19.12 15.97 32.10
C ASN A 169 18.12 17.10 32.37
N LYS A 170 17.29 16.94 33.38
CA LYS A 170 16.37 17.98 33.81
C LYS A 170 17.05 18.86 34.85
N LEU A 171 17.54 20.01 34.42
CA LEU A 171 18.29 20.95 35.27
C LEU A 171 17.38 21.97 35.98
N VAL A 172 16.15 22.17 35.45
CA VAL A 172 15.16 23.12 36.00
C VAL A 172 13.97 22.36 36.55
N ARG A 173 13.54 22.71 37.78
CA ARG A 173 12.35 22.14 38.42
C ARG A 173 11.09 22.92 38.01
N GLY A 174 9.92 22.23 38.08
CA GLY A 174 8.63 22.88 37.81
C GLY A 174 8.16 22.80 36.35
N ILE A 175 8.98 22.24 35.44
CA ILE A 175 8.59 21.95 34.06
C ILE A 175 7.97 20.54 34.03
N PRO A 176 6.71 20.36 33.60
CA PRO A 176 6.08 19.05 33.48
C PRO A 176 6.69 18.25 32.32
N GLN A 177 6.51 16.93 32.33
CA GLN A 177 7.00 16.02 31.30
C GLN A 177 6.30 16.27 29.96
N THR A 178 4.98 16.40 30.01
CA THR A 178 4.09 16.58 28.87
C THR A 178 3.26 17.84 29.03
N LYS A 179 2.64 18.32 27.98
CA LYS A 179 1.73 19.46 27.99
C LYS A 179 0.48 19.16 28.83
N TRP A 180 0.25 19.93 29.88
CA TRP A 180 -0.93 19.83 30.72
C TRP A 180 -1.95 20.92 30.33
N PRO A 181 -3.20 20.52 30.02
CA PRO A 181 -4.25 21.48 29.76
C PRO A 181 -4.58 22.29 31.03
N CYS A 182 -4.95 23.54 30.86
CA CYS A 182 -5.41 24.38 31.95
C CYS A 182 -6.63 23.72 32.65
N SER A 183 -6.56 23.58 33.97
CA SER A 183 -7.61 22.91 34.77
C SER A 183 -8.98 23.62 34.72
N LYS A 184 -9.02 24.94 34.43
CA LYS A 184 -10.26 25.71 34.36
C LYS A 184 -10.94 25.70 32.99
N CYS A 185 -10.17 25.85 31.91
CA CYS A 185 -10.74 25.91 30.56
C CYS A 185 -10.56 24.61 29.76
N ASN A 186 -9.90 23.62 30.35
CA ASN A 186 -9.65 22.32 29.72
C ASN A 186 -9.01 22.44 28.33
N GLY A 187 -8.00 23.33 28.21
CA GLY A 187 -7.26 23.56 26.96
C GLY A 187 -7.85 24.60 26.02
N LYS A 188 -9.02 25.17 26.30
CA LYS A 188 -9.71 26.13 25.39
C LYS A 188 -9.13 27.54 25.38
N GLY A 189 -8.33 27.88 26.39
CA GLY A 189 -7.85 29.23 26.63
C GLY A 189 -8.82 30.06 27.53
N CYS A 190 -8.30 30.66 28.59
CA CYS A 190 -9.03 31.56 29.46
C CYS A 190 -8.09 32.62 30.06
N GLU A 191 -8.60 33.62 30.75
CA GLU A 191 -7.79 34.67 31.34
C GLU A 191 -6.75 34.15 32.34
N GLU A 192 -7.07 33.12 33.12
CA GLU A 192 -6.15 32.56 34.10
C GLU A 192 -4.94 31.82 33.49
N CYS A 193 -5.07 31.27 32.29
CA CYS A 193 -3.97 30.70 31.55
C CYS A 193 -3.41 31.65 30.47
N ASN A 194 -3.75 32.95 30.52
CA ASN A 194 -3.40 33.93 29.51
C ASN A 194 -3.74 33.45 28.09
N PHE A 195 -4.92 32.82 27.93
CA PHE A 195 -5.43 32.28 26.68
C PHE A 195 -4.57 31.19 26.03
N THR A 196 -3.52 30.68 26.71
CA THR A 196 -2.65 29.62 26.17
C THR A 196 -3.29 28.23 26.21
N GLY A 197 -4.33 28.04 27.02
CA GLY A 197 -4.93 26.73 27.27
C GLY A 197 -4.05 25.80 28.11
N LYS A 198 -2.87 26.25 28.56
CA LYS A 198 -1.87 25.44 29.27
C LYS A 198 -1.88 25.73 30.76
N GLN A 199 -1.56 24.74 31.57
CA GLN A 199 -1.35 24.91 33.02
C GLN A 199 0.06 25.42 33.35
N TYR A 200 1.04 25.05 32.54
CA TYR A 200 2.45 25.48 32.63
C TYR A 200 2.87 26.11 31.33
N ALA A 201 3.79 27.04 31.37
CA ALA A 201 4.28 27.76 30.18
C ALA A 201 4.89 26.80 29.14
N GLU A 202 5.67 25.85 29.63
CA GLU A 202 6.44 24.90 28.80
C GLU A 202 6.39 23.50 29.41
N SER A 203 6.66 22.49 28.58
CA SER A 203 6.87 21.10 28.98
C SER A 203 8.18 20.58 28.39
N VAL A 204 8.72 19.50 28.94
CA VAL A 204 9.92 18.85 28.38
C VAL A 204 9.66 18.38 26.95
N GLU A 205 8.47 17.83 26.71
CA GLU A 205 8.02 17.41 25.38
C GLU A 205 8.07 18.56 24.37
N GLU A 206 7.54 19.73 24.72
CA GLU A 206 7.53 20.90 23.83
C GLU A 206 8.94 21.40 23.53
N LEU A 207 9.82 21.48 24.54
CA LEU A 207 11.20 21.92 24.37
C LEU A 207 12.03 20.96 23.49
N LEU A 208 11.76 19.66 23.56
CA LEU A 208 12.45 18.67 22.73
C LEU A 208 11.86 18.60 21.32
N SER A 209 10.52 18.69 21.19
CA SER A 209 9.84 18.55 19.91
C SER A 209 10.10 19.72 18.96
N GLU A 210 10.27 20.94 19.46
CA GLU A 210 10.50 22.12 18.63
C GLU A 210 11.67 21.92 17.64
N HIS A 211 12.83 21.54 18.15
CA HIS A 211 14.01 21.31 17.30
C HIS A 211 13.88 20.09 16.37
N ILE A 212 13.16 19.05 16.81
CA ILE A 212 12.90 17.87 15.99
C ILE A 212 11.96 18.21 14.85
N LEU A 213 10.89 18.97 15.14
CA LEU A 213 9.92 19.40 14.13
C LEU A 213 10.54 20.33 13.08
N GLU A 214 11.42 21.25 13.52
CA GLU A 214 12.20 22.08 12.60
C GLU A 214 13.10 21.25 11.68
N ALA A 215 13.83 20.27 12.26
CA ALA A 215 14.76 19.43 11.51
C ALA A 215 14.09 18.45 10.55
N THR A 216 12.86 18.01 10.84
CA THR A 216 12.13 16.99 10.05
C THR A 216 11.01 17.56 9.20
N ASN A 217 10.78 18.87 9.25
CA ASN A 217 9.60 19.52 8.64
C ASN A 217 8.27 18.82 9.05
N GLY A 218 8.24 18.29 10.26
CA GLY A 218 7.15 17.48 10.79
C GLY A 218 6.09 18.30 11.54
N TRP A 219 5.05 17.61 11.98
CA TRP A 219 4.04 18.16 12.91
C TRP A 219 3.79 17.19 14.08
N GLN A 220 3.29 17.74 15.17
CA GLN A 220 2.99 17.03 16.40
C GLN A 220 1.50 16.63 16.48
#